data_683ebb58a92b44d65e3b97290893ed68
#
_entry.id   683ebb58a92b44d65e3b97290893ed68
#
_cell.length_a   1.000
_cell.length_b   1.000
_cell.length_c   1.000
_cell.angle_alpha   90.00
_cell.angle_beta   90.00
_cell.angle_gamma   90.00
#
_symmetry.space_group_name_H-M   'P 1'
#
loop_
_entity.id
_entity.type
_entity.pdbx_description
1 polymer ?
#
loop_
_entity_poly.entity_id
_entity_poly.type
_entity_poly.pdbx_seq_one_letter_code
_entity_poly.pdbx_strand_id
1 'polypeptide(L)'
;MEQYIMKGGNPLVGEVTTSGAKNAALGILAAAIMTDDDVVIDNLPDVSDINALLDAISHLGAKVDRIDRHTVRINAANIHAVTVEDEHMRKIRASYYFIGALLGKYKSAEVPLPGGCTIGSRPIDQHLKGFRALGSDVKIVRGAVVAHAIDLVASHIYLDVVSVGATINIMMAATMAEGETILENVAKEPHVVDVANFLNSMGANIKGAGTDVIRIKGVRRLHGTNYSIIPDQIEAGTFMCAAAITRGDITVKNVIPKHLEAISAKLTEMGCEVVEFDEEIRVVGKPKQRHMNFKTLPYPGFPTDMQPQMTVALALADGTSVVTESIFENRFKYVDELSRMGANIKVEGSVAIVDGVGSFTGAQVVAPDLRAGAALVLAGLAADGYTTVDEIGYVERGYENFEEKLRSLGAVIERVDSEKEAQKFRLRVG
;
A
#
# COMPACT_ATOMS: atom_id res chain seq x y z
N MET A 1 -25.31 4.77 -0.02
CA MET A 1 -23.89 4.38 0.10
C MET A 1 -23.36 4.08 -1.28
N GLU A 2 -22.22 4.63 -1.62
CA GLU A 2 -21.62 4.40 -2.94
C GLU A 2 -21.13 2.97 -3.06
N GLN A 3 -21.33 2.38 -4.22
CA GLN A 3 -20.95 1.02 -4.55
C GLN A 3 -20.50 0.94 -6.02
N TYR A 4 -19.68 -0.04 -6.36
CA TYR A 4 -19.44 -0.41 -7.72
C TYR A 4 -20.48 -1.43 -8.18
N ILE A 5 -21.04 -1.22 -9.36
CA ILE A 5 -21.84 -2.20 -10.08
C ILE A 5 -21.13 -2.57 -11.39
N MET A 6 -21.08 -3.85 -11.69
CA MET A 6 -20.39 -4.34 -12.89
C MET A 6 -21.13 -5.52 -13.53
N LYS A 7 -20.95 -5.66 -14.83
CA LYS A 7 -21.31 -6.86 -15.61
C LYS A 7 -20.02 -7.55 -15.99
N GLY A 8 -19.84 -8.76 -15.53
CA GLY A 8 -18.64 -9.54 -15.79
C GLY A 8 -18.67 -10.31 -17.11
N GLY A 9 -17.65 -11.12 -17.32
CA GLY A 9 -17.54 -12.03 -18.47
C GLY A 9 -16.72 -11.49 -19.65
N ASN A 10 -16.25 -10.24 -19.62
CA ASN A 10 -15.42 -9.68 -20.68
C ASN A 10 -13.94 -9.75 -20.29
N PRO A 11 -13.06 -10.27 -21.19
CA PRO A 11 -11.62 -10.12 -21.01
C PRO A 11 -11.22 -8.64 -20.98
N LEU A 12 -10.33 -8.25 -20.08
CA LEU A 12 -9.76 -6.91 -20.07
C LEU A 12 -8.58 -6.86 -21.01
N VAL A 13 -8.58 -5.88 -21.92
CA VAL A 13 -7.56 -5.74 -22.96
C VAL A 13 -7.17 -4.27 -23.11
N GLY A 14 -5.89 -4.01 -23.18
CA GLY A 14 -5.37 -2.68 -23.44
C GLY A 14 -4.17 -2.31 -22.57
N GLU A 15 -3.98 -1.01 -22.41
CA GLU A 15 -2.89 -0.44 -21.65
C GLU A 15 -3.43 0.34 -20.45
N VAL A 16 -2.73 0.26 -19.34
CA VAL A 16 -3.03 1.02 -18.13
C VAL A 16 -1.74 1.58 -17.53
N THR A 17 -1.78 2.83 -17.10
CA THR A 17 -0.63 3.51 -16.46
C THR A 17 -0.78 3.47 -14.95
N THR A 18 0.26 2.99 -14.27
CA THR A 18 0.33 2.92 -12.81
C THR A 18 0.55 4.31 -12.22
N SER A 19 -0.12 4.60 -11.13
CA SER A 19 0.06 5.80 -10.31
C SER A 19 1.30 5.70 -9.43
N GLY A 20 1.66 6.79 -8.76
CA GLY A 20 2.72 6.79 -7.76
C GLY A 20 2.41 5.88 -6.57
N ALA A 21 3.46 5.33 -5.96
CA ALA A 21 3.34 4.39 -4.86
C ALA A 21 2.77 5.03 -3.60
N LYS A 22 1.54 4.69 -3.25
CA LYS A 22 0.89 5.15 -2.01
C LYS A 22 1.76 4.90 -0.79
N ASN A 23 2.29 3.69 -0.63
CA ASN A 23 3.07 3.32 0.56
C ASN A 23 4.39 4.09 0.66
N ALA A 24 5.00 4.47 -0.46
CA ALA A 24 6.15 5.37 -0.48
C ALA A 24 5.73 6.81 -0.14
N ALA A 25 4.64 7.29 -0.73
CA ALA A 25 4.12 8.63 -0.50
C ALA A 25 3.83 8.92 0.97
N LEU A 26 3.30 7.95 1.71
CA LEU A 26 3.02 8.08 3.15
C LEU A 26 4.27 8.40 3.96
N GLY A 27 5.36 7.69 3.72
CA GLY A 27 6.64 7.92 4.39
C GLY A 27 7.34 9.22 3.92
N ILE A 28 7.30 9.49 2.62
CA ILE A 28 7.92 10.67 2.00
C ILE A 28 7.24 11.95 2.47
N LEU A 29 5.92 12.00 2.52
CA LEU A 29 5.17 13.17 3.01
C LEU A 29 5.47 13.45 4.49
N ALA A 30 5.56 12.42 5.32
CA ALA A 30 5.96 12.60 6.72
C ALA A 30 7.41 13.11 6.82
N ALA A 31 8.33 12.59 6.02
CA ALA A 31 9.72 13.03 5.99
C ALA A 31 9.87 14.47 5.45
N ALA A 32 8.97 14.93 4.59
CA ALA A 32 9.00 16.28 4.03
C ALA A 32 8.91 17.39 5.07
N ILE A 33 8.33 17.13 6.25
CA ILE A 33 8.27 18.13 7.33
C ILE A 33 9.59 18.28 8.10
N MET A 34 10.59 17.46 7.82
CA MET A 34 11.87 17.47 8.54
C MET A 34 12.81 18.61 8.11
N THR A 35 12.46 19.41 7.12
CA THR A 35 13.17 20.62 6.71
C THR A 35 12.27 21.85 6.78
N ASP A 36 12.87 23.04 6.89
CA ASP A 36 12.17 24.32 6.78
C ASP A 36 12.14 24.86 5.34
N ASP A 37 12.90 24.25 4.45
CA ASP A 37 12.97 24.63 3.04
C ASP A 37 11.78 24.03 2.24
N ASP A 38 11.51 24.57 1.06
CA ASP A 38 10.49 24.03 0.16
C ASP A 38 10.85 22.62 -0.31
N VAL A 39 9.87 21.73 -0.22
CA VAL A 39 9.94 20.38 -0.79
C VAL A 39 8.85 20.23 -1.83
N VAL A 40 9.22 19.86 -3.05
CA VAL A 40 8.29 19.56 -4.14
C VAL A 40 8.29 18.06 -4.41
N ILE A 41 7.11 17.45 -4.32
CA ILE A 41 6.91 16.02 -4.53
C ILE A 41 5.98 15.84 -5.71
N ASP A 42 6.42 15.12 -6.72
CA ASP A 42 5.61 14.75 -7.89
C ASP A 42 5.34 13.24 -7.96
N ASN A 43 4.53 12.85 -8.93
CA ASN A 43 3.97 11.49 -9.04
C ASN A 43 3.25 11.04 -7.76
N LEU A 44 2.64 11.97 -7.06
CA LEU A 44 1.86 11.72 -5.85
C LEU A 44 0.48 11.15 -6.25
N PRO A 45 0.07 9.98 -5.75
CA PRO A 45 -1.25 9.45 -6.10
C PRO A 45 -2.37 10.26 -5.45
N ASP A 46 -3.43 10.54 -6.20
CA ASP A 46 -4.62 11.22 -5.70
C ASP A 46 -5.59 10.21 -5.09
N VAL A 47 -5.30 9.80 -3.88
CA VAL A 47 -6.09 8.84 -3.10
C VAL A 47 -6.41 9.40 -1.70
N SER A 48 -7.47 8.90 -1.08
CA SER A 48 -8.00 9.48 0.16
C SER A 48 -7.01 9.45 1.33
N ASP A 49 -6.19 8.41 1.46
CA ASP A 49 -5.16 8.33 2.52
C ASP A 49 -4.10 9.42 2.36
N ILE A 50 -3.71 9.75 1.13
CA ILE A 50 -2.73 10.80 0.84
C ILE A 50 -3.32 12.18 1.10
N ASN A 51 -4.56 12.42 0.67
CA ASN A 51 -5.25 13.68 0.90
C ASN A 51 -5.39 13.99 2.39
N ALA A 52 -5.79 12.99 3.18
CA ALA A 52 -5.89 13.15 4.62
C ALA A 52 -4.53 13.38 5.31
N LEU A 53 -3.45 12.79 4.79
CA LEU A 53 -2.10 13.05 5.31
C LEU A 53 -1.64 14.48 5.00
N LEU A 54 -1.94 15.01 3.82
CA LEU A 54 -1.66 16.41 3.46
C LEU A 54 -2.44 17.38 4.34
N ASP A 55 -3.71 17.06 4.63
CA ASP A 55 -4.52 17.87 5.54
C ASP A 55 -3.91 17.89 6.95
N ALA A 56 -3.45 16.75 7.45
CA ALA A 56 -2.77 16.68 8.75
C ALA A 56 -1.47 17.49 8.79
N ILE A 57 -0.67 17.44 7.74
CA ILE A 57 0.55 18.26 7.60
C ILE A 57 0.20 19.75 7.64
N SER A 58 -0.88 20.14 6.98
CA SER A 58 -1.38 21.51 7.02
C SER A 58 -1.83 21.93 8.44
N HIS A 59 -2.53 21.06 9.15
CA HIS A 59 -2.96 21.31 10.54
C HIS A 59 -1.80 21.45 11.53
N LEU A 60 -0.67 20.78 11.27
CA LEU A 60 0.55 20.96 12.06
C LEU A 60 1.17 22.36 11.89
N GLY A 61 0.77 23.11 10.87
CA GLY A 61 1.23 24.47 10.57
C GLY A 61 2.11 24.57 9.31
N ALA A 62 2.31 23.49 8.57
CA ALA A 62 2.99 23.55 7.28
C ALA A 62 2.12 24.19 6.21
N LYS A 63 2.74 24.88 5.27
CA LYS A 63 2.09 25.35 4.06
C LYS A 63 2.11 24.22 3.03
N VAL A 64 0.94 23.84 2.53
CA VAL A 64 0.74 22.79 1.52
C VAL A 64 0.08 23.43 0.30
N ASP A 65 0.81 23.53 -0.79
CA ASP A 65 0.34 24.09 -2.06
C ASP A 65 0.26 22.97 -3.11
N ARG A 66 -0.94 22.63 -3.58
CA ARG A 66 -1.10 21.73 -4.74
C ARG A 66 -0.77 22.51 -6.01
N ILE A 67 0.30 22.09 -6.69
CA ILE A 67 0.73 22.66 -7.98
C ILE A 67 -0.17 22.11 -9.09
N ASP A 68 -0.41 20.80 -9.06
CA ASP A 68 -1.35 20.08 -9.91
C ASP A 68 -1.91 18.86 -9.16
N ARG A 69 -2.63 17.99 -9.87
CA ARG A 69 -3.27 16.81 -9.27
C ARG A 69 -2.27 15.86 -8.60
N HIS A 70 -1.06 15.76 -9.14
CA HIS A 70 -0.05 14.78 -8.73
C HIS A 70 1.23 15.42 -8.18
N THR A 71 1.24 16.76 -8.01
CA THR A 71 2.39 17.50 -7.54
C THR A 71 2.01 18.43 -6.39
N VAL A 72 2.76 18.37 -5.30
CA VAL A 72 2.57 19.18 -4.12
C VAL A 72 3.87 19.87 -3.71
N ARG A 73 3.77 21.13 -3.24
CA ARG A 73 4.84 21.82 -2.53
C ARG A 73 4.50 21.90 -1.06
N ILE A 74 5.45 21.52 -0.21
CA ILE A 74 5.33 21.56 1.24
C ILE A 74 6.44 22.45 1.79
N ASN A 75 6.05 23.40 2.66
CA ASN A 75 6.97 24.21 3.45
C ASN A 75 6.62 24.08 4.92
N ALA A 76 7.52 23.50 5.71
CA ALA A 76 7.32 23.18 7.11
C ALA A 76 7.99 24.17 8.08
N ALA A 77 8.40 25.37 7.61
CA ALA A 77 9.06 26.38 8.45
C ALA A 77 8.18 26.87 9.62
N ASN A 78 6.86 26.87 9.43
CA ASN A 78 5.90 27.39 10.39
C ASN A 78 5.18 26.30 11.20
N ILE A 79 5.68 25.06 11.21
CA ILE A 79 5.13 24.03 12.09
C ILE A 79 5.30 24.48 13.56
N HIS A 80 4.20 24.53 14.29
CA HIS A 80 4.12 25.01 15.66
C HIS A 80 3.56 23.96 16.62
N ALA A 81 3.08 22.84 16.11
CA ALA A 81 2.55 21.74 16.90
C ALA A 81 3.37 20.47 16.70
N VAL A 82 3.61 19.73 17.77
CA VAL A 82 4.22 18.39 17.76
C VAL A 82 3.20 17.33 18.15
N THR A 83 1.96 17.74 18.38
CA THR A 83 0.79 16.92 18.65
C THR A 83 -0.09 16.84 17.42
N VAL A 84 -0.37 15.62 16.98
CA VAL A 84 -1.28 15.36 15.86
C VAL A 84 -2.69 15.14 16.42
N GLU A 85 -3.57 16.14 16.31
CA GLU A 85 -4.90 16.13 16.95
C GLU A 85 -6.06 15.77 16.00
N ASP A 86 -5.79 15.32 14.77
CA ASP A 86 -6.85 15.12 13.79
C ASP A 86 -7.59 13.80 14.00
N GLU A 87 -8.92 13.87 14.10
CA GLU A 87 -9.81 12.72 14.22
C GLU A 87 -9.73 11.81 12.99
N HIS A 88 -9.46 12.36 11.80
CA HIS A 88 -9.23 11.63 10.57
C HIS A 88 -7.92 10.83 10.61
N MET A 89 -6.91 11.33 11.33
CA MET A 89 -5.62 10.66 11.47
C MET A 89 -5.69 9.35 12.26
N ARG A 90 -6.68 9.20 13.15
CA ARG A 90 -6.94 7.93 13.84
C ARG A 90 -7.33 6.80 12.89
N LYS A 91 -7.88 7.16 11.72
CA LYS A 91 -8.27 6.21 10.66
C LYS A 91 -7.11 5.85 9.74
N ILE A 92 -6.06 6.68 9.71
CA ILE A 92 -4.90 6.51 8.83
C ILE A 92 -3.72 5.99 9.64
N ARG A 93 -3.28 4.77 9.31
CA ARG A 93 -2.15 4.15 10.01
C ARG A 93 -0.82 4.86 9.78
N ALA A 94 -0.70 5.57 8.67
CA ALA A 94 0.47 6.35 8.32
C ALA A 94 0.78 7.49 9.31
N SER A 95 -0.16 7.82 10.20
CA SER A 95 0.10 8.77 11.30
C SER A 95 1.33 8.41 12.13
N TYR A 96 1.68 7.13 12.23
CA TYR A 96 2.90 6.68 12.91
C TYR A 96 4.17 7.31 12.37
N TYR A 97 4.26 7.58 11.08
CA TYR A 97 5.45 8.17 10.47
C TYR A 97 5.75 9.58 11.00
N PHE A 98 4.75 10.30 11.49
CA PHE A 98 4.96 11.57 12.17
C PHE A 98 5.78 11.43 13.45
N ILE A 99 5.76 10.28 14.13
CA ILE A 99 6.56 10.10 15.34
C ILE A 99 8.05 10.27 15.03
N GLY A 100 8.55 9.53 14.02
CA GLY A 100 9.95 9.61 13.61
C GLY A 100 10.34 10.97 13.04
N ALA A 101 9.48 11.56 12.23
CA ALA A 101 9.73 12.86 11.61
C ALA A 101 9.77 14.00 12.64
N LEU A 102 8.77 14.07 13.52
CA LEU A 102 8.68 15.10 14.58
C LEU A 102 9.77 14.92 15.63
N LEU A 103 10.01 13.68 16.08
CA LEU A 103 11.08 13.37 17.01
C LEU A 103 12.46 13.73 16.45
N GLY A 104 12.71 13.43 15.18
CA GLY A 104 13.94 13.80 14.50
C GLY A 104 14.18 15.31 14.49
N LYS A 105 13.20 16.09 14.06
CA LYS A 105 13.32 17.55 13.89
C LYS A 105 13.14 18.32 15.21
N TYR A 106 12.11 17.99 15.99
CA TYR A 106 11.70 18.77 17.16
C TYR A 106 12.05 18.13 18.50
N LYS A 107 12.58 16.91 18.51
CA LYS A 107 12.89 16.12 19.71
C LYS A 107 11.65 15.84 20.58
N SER A 108 10.46 16.02 20.01
CA SER A 108 9.18 15.80 20.68
C SER A 108 8.11 15.44 19.66
N ALA A 109 7.28 14.44 20.01
CA ALA A 109 6.15 14.02 19.20
C ALA A 109 5.03 13.48 20.08
N GLU A 110 3.79 13.82 19.78
CA GLU A 110 2.60 13.20 20.35
C GLU A 110 1.66 12.81 19.21
N VAL A 111 1.50 11.50 19.00
CA VAL A 111 0.75 10.97 17.86
C VAL A 111 -0.26 9.93 18.34
N PRO A 112 -1.56 10.11 18.05
CA PRO A 112 -2.58 9.15 18.43
C PRO A 112 -2.30 7.76 17.83
N LEU A 113 -2.53 6.73 18.64
CA LEU A 113 -2.56 5.37 18.11
C LEU A 113 -3.72 5.23 17.13
N PRO A 114 -3.49 4.72 15.92
CA PRO A 114 -4.60 4.43 15.01
C PRO A 114 -5.49 3.34 15.60
N GLY A 115 -6.76 3.39 15.27
CA GLY A 115 -7.74 2.38 15.65
C GLY A 115 -7.39 0.99 15.14
N GLY A 116 -8.15 -0.01 15.58
CA GLY A 116 -7.95 -1.41 15.23
C GLY A 116 -7.81 -1.68 13.73
N CYS A 117 -7.11 -2.75 13.38
CA CYS A 117 -6.93 -3.17 11.99
C CYS A 117 -7.86 -4.32 11.64
N THR A 118 -8.49 -4.21 10.49
CA THR A 118 -9.35 -5.28 9.97
C THR A 118 -8.57 -6.52 9.55
N ILE A 119 -7.31 -6.37 9.13
CA ILE A 119 -6.47 -7.46 8.61
C ILE A 119 -5.52 -8.10 9.62
N GLY A 120 -5.40 -7.54 10.82
CA GLY A 120 -4.55 -8.10 11.86
C GLY A 120 -3.92 -7.07 12.79
N SER A 121 -3.24 -7.54 13.82
CA SER A 121 -2.54 -6.70 14.77
C SER A 121 -1.29 -6.07 14.13
N ARG A 122 -1.00 -4.84 14.52
CA ARG A 122 0.21 -4.13 14.08
C ARG A 122 0.86 -3.47 15.28
N PRO A 123 1.59 -4.26 16.08
CA PRO A 123 2.25 -3.75 17.27
C PRO A 123 3.29 -2.69 16.88
N ILE A 124 3.51 -1.74 17.79
CA ILE A 124 4.50 -0.66 17.62
C ILE A 124 5.73 -0.86 18.52
N ASP A 125 5.88 -2.05 19.08
CA ASP A 125 6.99 -2.40 20.00
C ASP A 125 8.36 -2.15 19.36
N GLN A 126 8.55 -2.46 18.09
CA GLN A 126 9.80 -2.23 17.35
C GLN A 126 10.05 -0.74 17.11
N HIS A 127 9.01 0.07 16.87
CA HIS A 127 9.13 1.53 16.80
C HIS A 127 9.62 2.08 18.15
N LEU A 128 8.98 1.68 19.26
CA LEU A 128 9.33 2.15 20.59
C LEU A 128 10.74 1.71 20.98
N LYS A 129 11.13 0.47 20.66
CA LYS A 129 12.49 -0.05 20.85
C LYS A 129 13.52 0.83 20.17
N GLY A 130 13.31 1.16 18.91
CA GLY A 130 14.22 1.99 18.13
C GLY A 130 14.34 3.41 18.67
N PHE A 131 13.23 4.06 19.01
CA PHE A 131 13.25 5.42 19.57
C PHE A 131 13.94 5.48 20.93
N ARG A 132 13.70 4.49 21.79
CA ARG A 132 14.41 4.38 23.08
C ARG A 132 15.90 4.18 22.90
N ALA A 133 16.31 3.36 21.94
CA ALA A 133 17.71 3.14 21.61
C ALA A 133 18.42 4.43 21.14
N LEU A 134 17.69 5.33 20.47
CA LEU A 134 18.18 6.65 20.08
C LEU A 134 18.17 7.68 21.22
N GLY A 135 17.80 7.29 22.43
CA GLY A 135 17.81 8.16 23.62
C GLY A 135 16.50 8.89 23.91
N SER A 136 15.40 8.52 23.27
CA SER A 136 14.09 9.10 23.54
C SER A 136 13.37 8.40 24.70
N ASP A 137 12.75 9.18 25.59
CA ASP A 137 11.70 8.68 26.49
C ASP A 137 10.39 8.56 25.70
N VAL A 138 9.90 7.34 25.57
CA VAL A 138 8.69 7.03 24.77
C VAL A 138 7.70 6.25 25.61
N LYS A 139 6.47 6.76 25.68
CA LYS A 139 5.37 6.19 26.46
C LYS A 139 4.08 6.21 25.65
N ILE A 140 3.18 5.30 25.99
CA ILE A 140 1.79 5.35 25.53
C ILE A 140 0.97 6.00 26.64
N VAL A 141 0.39 7.15 26.36
CA VAL A 141 -0.40 7.95 27.30
C VAL A 141 -1.73 8.30 26.65
N ARG A 142 -2.84 7.94 27.29
CA ARG A 142 -4.22 8.26 26.84
C ARG A 142 -4.48 7.89 25.35
N GLY A 143 -3.91 6.78 24.91
CA GLY A 143 -4.09 6.30 23.53
C GLY A 143 -3.22 7.02 22.48
N ALA A 144 -2.20 7.76 22.92
CA ALA A 144 -1.21 8.37 22.03
C ALA A 144 0.21 7.90 22.38
N VAL A 145 1.07 7.86 21.38
CA VAL A 145 2.52 7.72 21.58
C VAL A 145 3.07 9.11 21.89
N VAL A 146 3.67 9.26 23.06
CA VAL A 146 4.37 10.47 23.49
C VAL A 146 5.85 10.17 23.55
N ALA A 147 6.63 10.86 22.73
CA ALA A 147 8.07 10.71 22.61
C ALA A 147 8.77 12.03 22.87
N HIS A 148 9.82 12.02 23.67
CA HIS A 148 10.64 13.20 23.97
C HIS A 148 12.11 12.81 24.12
N ALA A 149 13.00 13.64 23.61
CA ALA A 149 14.43 13.51 23.78
C ALA A 149 15.05 14.90 24.04
N ILE A 150 16.11 14.96 24.85
CA ILE A 150 16.95 16.16 24.92
C ILE A 150 17.78 16.22 23.64
N ASP A 151 18.51 15.14 23.37
CA ASP A 151 19.25 14.91 22.14
C ASP A 151 19.02 13.48 21.66
N LEU A 152 19.03 13.26 20.36
CA LEU A 152 19.05 11.93 19.76
C LEU A 152 20.50 11.52 19.52
N VAL A 153 20.85 10.33 19.98
CA VAL A 153 22.20 9.76 19.87
C VAL A 153 22.13 8.45 19.10
N ALA A 154 23.06 8.30 18.18
CA ALA A 154 23.15 7.10 17.35
C ALA A 154 23.31 5.83 18.19
N SER A 155 22.77 4.73 17.69
CA SER A 155 22.82 3.44 18.35
C SER A 155 22.88 2.29 17.35
N HIS A 156 23.28 1.13 17.83
CA HIS A 156 23.16 -0.12 17.09
C HIS A 156 21.81 -0.76 17.48
N ILE A 157 20.92 -0.87 16.51
CA ILE A 157 19.54 -1.32 16.73
C ILE A 157 19.27 -2.56 15.89
N TYR A 158 18.93 -3.66 16.55
CA TYR A 158 18.48 -4.88 15.91
C TYR A 158 16.96 -5.00 16.04
N LEU A 159 16.24 -5.12 14.91
CA LEU A 159 14.79 -5.37 14.91
C LEU A 159 14.51 -6.85 15.11
N ASP A 160 13.67 -7.19 16.08
CA ASP A 160 13.33 -8.58 16.41
C ASP A 160 12.46 -9.21 15.30
N VAL A 161 11.72 -8.38 14.58
CA VAL A 161 10.94 -8.75 13.40
C VAL A 161 11.13 -7.71 12.31
N VAL A 162 11.07 -8.15 11.05
CA VAL A 162 11.09 -7.24 9.90
C VAL A 162 9.82 -6.41 9.90
N SER A 163 9.96 -5.09 10.03
CA SER A 163 8.84 -4.14 10.08
C SER A 163 9.11 -2.95 9.18
N VAL A 164 8.27 -2.76 8.17
CA VAL A 164 8.33 -1.60 7.26
C VAL A 164 8.16 -0.30 8.05
N GLY A 165 7.11 -0.24 8.87
CA GLY A 165 6.81 0.96 9.64
C GLY A 165 7.92 1.34 10.61
N ALA A 166 8.46 0.39 11.37
CA ALA A 166 9.56 0.62 12.29
C ALA A 166 10.83 1.03 11.56
N THR A 167 11.16 0.38 10.44
CA THR A 167 12.33 0.72 9.62
C THR A 167 12.28 2.17 9.16
N ILE A 168 11.18 2.61 8.57
CA ILE A 168 11.01 3.98 8.07
C ILE A 168 11.03 4.99 9.22
N ASN A 169 10.32 4.73 10.30
CA ASN A 169 10.21 5.63 11.44
C ASN A 169 11.56 5.84 12.15
N ILE A 170 12.26 4.75 12.44
CA ILE A 170 13.57 4.81 13.09
C ILE A 170 14.60 5.48 12.16
N MET A 171 14.54 5.19 10.87
CA MET A 171 15.41 5.80 9.85
C MET A 171 15.25 7.32 9.83
N MET A 172 14.01 7.84 9.85
CA MET A 172 13.75 9.29 9.92
C MET A 172 14.34 9.90 11.19
N ALA A 173 14.07 9.35 12.36
CA ALA A 173 14.60 9.87 13.63
C ALA A 173 16.14 9.81 13.66
N ALA A 174 16.73 8.71 13.22
CA ALA A 174 18.18 8.50 13.19
C ALA A 174 18.92 9.44 12.25
N THR A 175 18.23 9.95 11.22
CA THR A 175 18.80 10.96 10.29
C THR A 175 19.26 12.22 11.01
N MET A 176 18.66 12.55 12.15
CA MET A 176 18.98 13.73 12.98
C MET A 176 19.68 13.36 14.30
N ALA A 177 20.08 12.10 14.48
CA ALA A 177 20.79 11.65 15.69
C ALA A 177 22.30 11.87 15.55
N GLU A 178 22.96 12.26 16.63
CA GLU A 178 24.40 12.45 16.62
C GLU A 178 25.13 11.10 16.51
N GLY A 179 26.03 10.97 15.53
CA GLY A 179 26.81 9.75 15.28
C GLY A 179 26.31 8.91 14.13
N GLU A 180 26.68 7.63 14.09
CA GLU A 180 26.27 6.67 13.08
C GLU A 180 25.37 5.57 13.68
N THR A 181 24.12 5.53 13.27
CA THR A 181 23.18 4.47 13.64
C THR A 181 23.30 3.29 12.68
N ILE A 182 23.35 2.09 13.23
CA ILE A 182 23.29 0.84 12.49
C ILE A 182 21.97 0.17 12.82
N LEU A 183 21.13 -0.02 11.79
CA LEU A 183 19.82 -0.64 11.93
C LEU A 183 19.82 -1.97 11.19
N GLU A 184 19.66 -3.07 11.91
CA GLU A 184 19.75 -4.43 11.38
C GLU A 184 18.39 -5.14 11.35
N ASN A 185 18.28 -6.16 10.49
CA ASN A 185 17.07 -6.92 10.23
C ASN A 185 15.91 -6.01 9.76
N VAL A 186 16.23 -5.08 8.89
CA VAL A 186 15.30 -4.08 8.37
C VAL A 186 14.44 -4.60 7.23
N ALA A 187 13.33 -3.91 6.97
CA ALA A 187 12.52 -4.11 5.78
C ALA A 187 13.26 -3.63 4.52
N LYS A 188 13.08 -4.35 3.40
CA LYS A 188 13.77 -4.13 2.13
C LYS A 188 12.84 -3.66 1.02
N GLU A 189 11.57 -3.45 1.32
CA GLU A 189 10.54 -3.10 0.36
C GLU A 189 10.93 -1.86 -0.44
N PRO A 190 10.55 -1.78 -1.75
CA PRO A 190 10.88 -0.65 -2.62
C PRO A 190 10.52 0.71 -2.03
N HIS A 191 9.40 0.81 -1.32
CA HIS A 191 9.01 2.06 -0.68
C HIS A 191 9.87 2.46 0.53
N VAL A 192 10.52 1.51 1.19
CA VAL A 192 11.54 1.82 2.22
C VAL A 192 12.77 2.44 1.57
N VAL A 193 13.21 1.88 0.46
CA VAL A 193 14.32 2.41 -0.34
C VAL A 193 14.00 3.80 -0.88
N ASP A 194 12.77 4.01 -1.32
CA ASP A 194 12.32 5.30 -1.86
C ASP A 194 12.33 6.41 -0.78
N VAL A 195 11.88 6.11 0.44
CA VAL A 195 11.99 7.05 1.57
C VAL A 195 13.45 7.36 1.90
N ALA A 196 14.35 6.36 1.88
CA ALA A 196 15.79 6.58 2.10
C ALA A 196 16.38 7.47 1.02
N ASN A 197 16.05 7.24 -0.26
CA ASN A 197 16.48 8.07 -1.38
C ASN A 197 15.94 9.50 -1.28
N PHE A 198 14.69 9.66 -0.86
CA PHE A 198 14.11 10.98 -0.61
C PHE A 198 14.88 11.73 0.49
N LEU A 199 15.10 11.10 1.63
CA LEU A 199 15.89 11.70 2.72
C LEU A 199 17.31 12.06 2.27
N ASN A 200 17.98 11.19 1.50
CA ASN A 200 19.29 11.47 0.93
C ASN A 200 19.25 12.67 -0.03
N SER A 201 18.19 12.83 -0.82
CA SER A 201 18.01 14.01 -1.66
C SER A 201 17.85 15.31 -0.86
N MET A 202 17.44 15.22 0.39
CA MET A 202 17.35 16.32 1.35
C MET A 202 18.68 16.55 2.11
N GLY A 203 19.72 15.79 1.83
CA GLY A 203 21.02 15.92 2.48
C GLY A 203 21.30 14.92 3.61
N ALA A 204 20.45 13.91 3.81
CA ALA A 204 20.73 12.82 4.73
C ALA A 204 21.91 11.94 4.23
N ASN A 205 22.46 11.14 5.11
CA ASN A 205 23.51 10.18 4.79
C ASN A 205 23.07 8.78 5.21
N ILE A 206 22.31 8.14 4.32
CA ILE A 206 21.72 6.81 4.54
C ILE A 206 22.28 5.85 3.50
N LYS A 207 22.85 4.73 3.93
CA LYS A 207 23.42 3.68 3.08
C LYS A 207 22.83 2.32 3.45
N GLY A 208 22.73 1.44 2.47
CA GLY A 208 22.29 0.06 2.67
C GLY A 208 20.79 -0.16 2.63
N ALA A 209 19.97 0.85 2.31
CA ALA A 209 18.54 0.66 2.08
C ALA A 209 18.33 -0.37 0.95
N GLY A 210 17.42 -1.31 1.15
CA GLY A 210 17.21 -2.46 0.26
C GLY A 210 18.06 -3.69 0.62
N THR A 211 18.91 -3.58 1.63
CA THR A 211 19.66 -4.69 2.25
C THR A 211 19.20 -4.95 3.68
N ASP A 212 19.78 -5.94 4.35
CA ASP A 212 19.44 -6.29 5.74
C ASP A 212 19.88 -5.23 6.76
N VAL A 213 20.82 -4.36 6.38
CA VAL A 213 21.45 -3.40 7.28
C VAL A 213 21.44 -2.02 6.66
N ILE A 214 20.88 -1.06 7.39
CA ILE A 214 20.91 0.36 7.05
C ILE A 214 21.87 1.07 7.99
N ARG A 215 22.78 1.87 7.43
CA ARG A 215 23.69 2.76 8.16
C ARG A 215 23.27 4.20 7.94
N ILE A 216 23.10 4.93 9.02
CA ILE A 216 22.60 6.29 9.01
C ILE A 216 23.57 7.16 9.79
N LYS A 217 24.32 8.00 9.08
CA LYS A 217 25.15 9.03 9.72
C LYS A 217 24.32 10.28 9.91
N GLY A 218 24.11 10.67 11.16
CA GLY A 218 23.30 11.83 11.50
C GLY A 218 23.81 13.12 10.88
N VAL A 219 22.89 14.00 10.54
CA VAL A 219 23.15 15.34 9.99
C VAL A 219 22.48 16.39 10.86
N ARG A 220 23.05 17.61 10.89
CA ARG A 220 22.49 18.70 11.70
C ARG A 220 21.26 19.33 11.08
N ARG A 221 21.15 19.31 9.76
CA ARG A 221 20.08 19.95 9.01
C ARG A 221 19.83 19.20 7.70
N LEU A 222 18.56 19.12 7.34
CA LEU A 222 18.09 18.73 6.01
C LEU A 222 17.72 19.98 5.22
N HIS A 223 17.78 19.90 3.90
CA HIS A 223 17.41 20.97 2.98
C HIS A 223 16.24 20.56 2.06
N GLY A 224 15.68 21.50 1.32
CA GLY A 224 14.63 21.24 0.34
C GLY A 224 15.10 20.41 -0.84
N THR A 225 14.14 19.80 -1.52
CA THR A 225 14.40 18.96 -2.70
C THR A 225 13.18 18.95 -3.64
N ASN A 226 13.41 18.55 -4.88
CA ASN A 226 12.38 18.12 -5.83
C ASN A 226 12.53 16.60 -5.97
N TYR A 227 11.46 15.86 -5.76
CA TYR A 227 11.50 14.40 -5.74
C TYR A 227 10.27 13.79 -6.42
N SER A 228 10.50 12.74 -7.21
CA SER A 228 9.44 11.95 -7.85
C SER A 228 9.30 10.61 -7.15
N ILE A 229 8.07 10.29 -6.75
CA ILE A 229 7.74 9.00 -6.09
C ILE A 229 7.81 7.87 -7.11
N ILE A 230 8.31 6.70 -6.68
CA ILE A 230 8.31 5.49 -7.51
C ILE A 230 6.88 5.04 -7.89
N PRO A 231 6.72 4.31 -9.01
CA PRO A 231 5.44 3.71 -9.38
C PRO A 231 4.95 2.69 -8.33
N ASP A 232 3.63 2.58 -8.18
CA ASP A 232 3.01 1.65 -7.23
C ASP A 232 3.05 0.21 -7.74
N GLN A 233 3.90 -0.62 -7.12
CA GLN A 233 4.01 -2.04 -7.44
C GLN A 233 2.74 -2.84 -7.13
N ILE A 234 1.94 -2.42 -6.17
CA ILE A 234 0.71 -3.14 -5.78
C ILE A 234 -0.43 -2.82 -6.74
N GLU A 235 -0.57 -1.56 -7.16
CA GLU A 235 -1.49 -1.20 -8.24
C GLU A 235 -1.11 -1.94 -9.53
N ALA A 236 0.17 -1.92 -9.91
CA ALA A 236 0.66 -2.65 -11.07
C ALA A 236 0.35 -4.15 -10.99
N GLY A 237 0.68 -4.79 -9.87
CA GLY A 237 0.39 -6.20 -9.63
C GLY A 237 -1.11 -6.52 -9.66
N THR A 238 -1.96 -5.60 -9.19
CA THR A 238 -3.42 -5.75 -9.24
C THR A 238 -3.91 -5.81 -10.69
N PHE A 239 -3.42 -4.94 -11.59
CA PHE A 239 -3.74 -5.01 -13.01
C PHE A 239 -3.12 -6.22 -13.72
N MET A 240 -1.95 -6.66 -13.30
CA MET A 240 -1.36 -7.92 -13.78
C MET A 240 -2.26 -9.11 -13.42
N CYS A 241 -2.77 -9.18 -12.19
CA CYS A 241 -3.76 -10.18 -11.78
C CYS A 241 -5.09 -10.04 -12.53
N ALA A 242 -5.51 -8.82 -12.86
CA ALA A 242 -6.72 -8.58 -13.65
C ALA A 242 -6.66 -9.27 -15.02
N ALA A 243 -5.49 -9.26 -15.68
CA ALA A 243 -5.28 -10.00 -16.94
C ALA A 243 -5.45 -11.50 -16.74
N ALA A 244 -4.89 -12.08 -15.68
CA ALA A 244 -5.05 -13.50 -15.36
C ALA A 244 -6.52 -13.84 -15.04
N ILE A 245 -7.15 -13.08 -14.15
CA ILE A 245 -8.52 -13.31 -13.65
C ILE A 245 -9.55 -13.22 -14.77
N THR A 246 -9.44 -12.25 -15.68
CA THR A 246 -10.37 -12.05 -16.80
C THR A 246 -9.95 -12.73 -18.09
N ARG A 247 -8.83 -13.48 -18.09
CA ARG A 247 -8.25 -14.09 -19.29
C ARG A 247 -7.98 -13.06 -20.39
N GLY A 248 -7.54 -11.87 -19.98
CA GLY A 248 -7.30 -10.71 -20.82
C GLY A 248 -5.84 -10.57 -21.26
N ASP A 249 -5.55 -9.41 -21.82
CA ASP A 249 -4.24 -9.01 -22.34
C ASP A 249 -3.98 -7.56 -21.95
N ILE A 250 -3.24 -7.34 -20.88
CA ILE A 250 -3.01 -6.01 -20.30
C ILE A 250 -1.52 -5.69 -20.32
N THR A 251 -1.18 -4.51 -20.85
CA THR A 251 0.13 -3.89 -20.71
C THR A 251 0.05 -2.84 -19.59
N VAL A 252 0.79 -3.07 -18.52
CA VAL A 252 0.90 -2.15 -17.39
C VAL A 252 2.13 -1.27 -17.59
N LYS A 253 1.91 0.03 -17.72
CA LYS A 253 2.92 1.06 -17.96
C LYS A 253 3.32 1.81 -16.70
N ASN A 254 4.45 2.50 -16.76
CA ASN A 254 5.03 3.23 -15.63
C ASN A 254 5.24 2.28 -14.45
N VAL A 255 6.05 1.26 -14.65
CA VAL A 255 6.42 0.27 -13.64
C VAL A 255 7.94 0.11 -13.58
N ILE A 256 8.40 -0.43 -12.48
CA ILE A 256 9.77 -0.90 -12.30
C ILE A 256 9.68 -2.44 -12.22
N PRO A 257 9.99 -3.17 -13.31
CA PRO A 257 9.77 -4.63 -13.36
C PRO A 257 10.45 -5.38 -12.24
N LYS A 258 11.60 -4.92 -11.80
CA LYS A 258 12.33 -5.51 -10.66
C LYS A 258 11.53 -5.54 -9.36
N HIS A 259 10.64 -4.58 -9.15
CA HIS A 259 9.76 -4.53 -7.98
C HIS A 259 8.63 -5.57 -8.05
N LEU A 260 8.39 -6.15 -9.23
CA LEU A 260 7.28 -7.06 -9.53
C LEU A 260 7.71 -8.51 -9.75
N GLU A 261 8.99 -8.83 -9.53
CA GLU A 261 9.56 -10.15 -9.83
C GLU A 261 8.78 -11.32 -9.19
N ALA A 262 8.39 -11.19 -7.91
CA ALA A 262 7.64 -12.23 -7.22
C ALA A 262 6.23 -12.42 -7.83
N ILE A 263 5.59 -11.36 -8.27
CA ILE A 263 4.25 -11.39 -8.89
C ILE A 263 4.37 -11.98 -10.29
N SER A 264 5.32 -11.50 -11.11
CA SER A 264 5.61 -12.01 -12.45
C SER A 264 5.91 -13.51 -12.42
N ALA A 265 6.73 -13.96 -11.49
CA ALA A 265 7.09 -15.37 -11.32
C ALA A 265 5.84 -16.24 -11.03
N LYS A 266 4.97 -15.80 -10.15
CA LYS A 266 3.76 -16.55 -9.78
C LYS A 266 2.72 -16.59 -10.88
N LEU A 267 2.53 -15.51 -11.63
CA LEU A 267 1.66 -15.49 -12.80
C LEU A 267 2.20 -16.39 -13.92
N THR A 268 3.51 -16.42 -14.13
CA THR A 268 4.17 -17.33 -15.08
C THR A 268 3.98 -18.80 -14.65
N GLU A 269 4.13 -19.10 -13.36
CA GLU A 269 3.90 -20.44 -12.81
C GLU A 269 2.45 -20.92 -13.03
N MET A 270 1.48 -20.01 -12.96
CA MET A 270 0.08 -20.28 -13.29
C MET A 270 -0.16 -20.55 -14.79
N GLY A 271 0.79 -20.23 -15.64
CA GLY A 271 0.69 -20.40 -17.09
C GLY A 271 0.30 -19.14 -17.86
N CYS A 272 0.30 -17.96 -17.22
CA CYS A 272 0.18 -16.68 -17.93
C CYS A 272 1.45 -16.40 -18.73
N GLU A 273 1.32 -15.69 -19.83
CA GLU A 273 2.45 -15.11 -20.54
C GLU A 273 2.78 -13.75 -19.90
N VAL A 274 4.01 -13.59 -19.41
CA VAL A 274 4.49 -12.35 -18.81
C VAL A 274 5.71 -11.89 -19.58
N VAL A 275 5.65 -10.69 -20.17
CA VAL A 275 6.73 -10.09 -20.94
C VAL A 275 7.13 -8.78 -20.28
N GLU A 276 8.37 -8.66 -19.88
CA GLU A 276 8.94 -7.48 -19.22
C GLU A 276 9.70 -6.62 -20.24
N PHE A 277 9.47 -5.31 -20.17
CA PHE A 277 10.20 -4.28 -20.90
C PHE A 277 10.83 -3.34 -19.84
N ASP A 278 11.47 -2.26 -20.27
CA ASP A 278 12.17 -1.36 -19.34
C ASP A 278 11.24 -0.73 -18.30
N GLU A 279 10.08 -0.23 -18.74
CA GLU A 279 9.10 0.45 -17.87
C GLU A 279 7.66 -0.08 -18.04
N GLU A 280 7.52 -1.26 -18.65
CA GLU A 280 6.23 -1.87 -18.93
C GLU A 280 6.27 -3.37 -18.66
N ILE A 281 5.13 -3.94 -18.29
CA ILE A 281 4.91 -5.39 -18.21
C ILE A 281 3.61 -5.74 -18.91
N ARG A 282 3.68 -6.67 -19.87
CA ARG A 282 2.50 -7.23 -20.50
C ARG A 282 2.18 -8.58 -19.90
N VAL A 283 0.94 -8.77 -19.49
CA VAL A 283 0.42 -10.05 -19.01
C VAL A 283 -0.73 -10.50 -19.88
N VAL A 284 -0.62 -11.73 -20.40
CA VAL A 284 -1.69 -12.38 -21.15
C VAL A 284 -2.21 -13.57 -20.35
N GLY A 285 -3.46 -13.48 -19.92
CA GLY A 285 -4.17 -14.56 -19.25
C GLY A 285 -4.54 -15.65 -20.27
N LYS A 286 -4.27 -16.91 -19.92
CA LYS A 286 -4.61 -18.05 -20.80
C LYS A 286 -5.96 -18.65 -20.42
N PRO A 287 -6.67 -19.31 -21.36
CA PRO A 287 -7.95 -19.98 -21.07
C PRO A 287 -7.85 -21.03 -19.96
N LYS A 288 -6.74 -21.75 -19.91
CA LYS A 288 -6.42 -22.72 -18.86
C LYS A 288 -5.21 -22.23 -18.07
N GLN A 289 -5.45 -21.96 -16.81
CA GLN A 289 -4.42 -21.60 -15.84
C GLN A 289 -4.40 -22.72 -14.77
N ARG A 290 -3.22 -23.02 -14.29
CA ARG A 290 -3.02 -24.11 -13.33
C ARG A 290 -2.86 -23.59 -11.92
N HIS A 291 -3.18 -24.43 -10.97
CA HIS A 291 -2.92 -24.20 -9.56
C HIS A 291 -1.42 -23.96 -9.28
N MET A 292 -1.14 -23.20 -8.28
CA MET A 292 0.19 -23.06 -7.69
C MET A 292 0.08 -22.64 -6.23
N ASN A 293 1.14 -22.84 -5.47
CA ASN A 293 1.19 -22.45 -4.06
C ASN A 293 2.00 -21.17 -3.89
N PHE A 294 1.61 -20.32 -2.95
CA PHE A 294 2.46 -19.22 -2.53
C PHE A 294 2.31 -18.92 -1.04
N LYS A 295 3.32 -18.25 -0.51
CA LYS A 295 3.38 -17.76 0.84
C LYS A 295 3.74 -16.29 0.82
N THR A 296 3.02 -15.47 1.58
CA THR A 296 3.39 -14.07 1.76
C THR A 296 4.63 -13.97 2.64
N LEU A 297 5.58 -13.15 2.24
CA LEU A 297 6.86 -12.95 2.91
C LEU A 297 7.28 -11.48 2.78
N PRO A 298 8.14 -10.98 3.69
CA PRO A 298 8.80 -9.69 3.47
C PRO A 298 9.53 -9.68 2.11
N TYR A 299 9.58 -8.49 1.50
CA TYR A 299 10.28 -8.30 0.21
C TYR A 299 11.73 -8.85 0.27
N PRO A 300 12.23 -9.57 -0.76
CA PRO A 300 11.66 -9.74 -2.09
C PRO A 300 10.67 -10.93 -2.23
N GLY A 301 10.15 -11.46 -1.15
CA GLY A 301 9.10 -12.48 -1.20
C GLY A 301 7.77 -11.93 -1.73
N PHE A 302 6.78 -12.82 -1.87
CA PHE A 302 5.46 -12.43 -2.37
C PHE A 302 4.77 -11.46 -1.40
N PRO A 303 4.36 -10.25 -1.85
CA PRO A 303 3.83 -9.22 -0.96
C PRO A 303 2.43 -9.59 -0.45
N THR A 304 2.22 -9.40 0.85
CA THR A 304 0.91 -9.62 1.48
C THR A 304 -0.19 -8.74 0.86
N ASP A 305 0.14 -7.56 0.35
CA ASP A 305 -0.82 -6.66 -0.31
C ASP A 305 -1.33 -7.19 -1.67
N MET A 306 -0.73 -8.25 -2.19
CA MET A 306 -1.17 -8.95 -3.39
C MET A 306 -1.86 -10.29 -3.09
N GLN A 307 -1.95 -10.68 -1.84
CA GLN A 307 -2.53 -11.97 -1.47
C GLN A 307 -3.99 -12.11 -1.90
N PRO A 308 -4.90 -11.15 -1.67
CA PRO A 308 -6.29 -11.28 -2.10
C PRO A 308 -6.45 -11.41 -3.62
N GLN A 309 -5.75 -10.59 -4.40
CA GLN A 309 -5.82 -10.59 -5.86
C GLN A 309 -5.34 -11.92 -6.46
N MET A 310 -4.22 -12.43 -5.96
CA MET A 310 -3.67 -13.71 -6.40
C MET A 310 -4.57 -14.89 -5.98
N THR A 311 -5.19 -14.83 -4.81
CA THR A 311 -6.14 -15.86 -4.36
C THR A 311 -7.37 -15.91 -5.26
N VAL A 312 -7.89 -14.76 -5.71
CA VAL A 312 -8.98 -14.72 -6.71
C VAL A 312 -8.56 -15.40 -8.01
N ALA A 313 -7.35 -15.13 -8.51
CA ALA A 313 -6.84 -15.79 -9.71
C ALA A 313 -6.75 -17.31 -9.54
N LEU A 314 -6.27 -17.79 -8.39
CA LEU A 314 -6.19 -19.21 -8.06
C LEU A 314 -7.56 -19.88 -7.92
N ALA A 315 -8.55 -19.15 -7.42
CA ALA A 315 -9.92 -19.67 -7.31
C ALA A 315 -10.59 -19.94 -8.68
N LEU A 316 -10.04 -19.37 -9.77
CA LEU A 316 -10.46 -19.60 -11.16
C LEU A 316 -9.51 -20.53 -11.92
N ALA A 317 -8.41 -20.97 -11.33
CA ALA A 317 -7.42 -21.83 -11.96
C ALA A 317 -7.81 -23.33 -11.81
N ASP A 318 -7.25 -24.18 -12.66
CA ASP A 318 -7.47 -25.63 -12.57
C ASP A 318 -6.66 -26.24 -11.42
N GLY A 319 -7.32 -26.99 -10.53
CA GLY A 319 -6.69 -27.75 -9.44
C GLY A 319 -6.76 -27.04 -8.08
N THR A 320 -6.01 -27.56 -7.12
CA THR A 320 -5.99 -27.10 -5.73
C THR A 320 -4.71 -26.33 -5.43
N SER A 321 -4.84 -25.13 -4.91
CA SER A 321 -3.75 -24.27 -4.48
C SER A 321 -3.73 -24.09 -2.96
N VAL A 322 -2.53 -23.89 -2.40
CA VAL A 322 -2.35 -23.57 -0.99
C VAL A 322 -1.76 -22.16 -0.87
N VAL A 323 -2.47 -21.29 -0.16
CA VAL A 323 -2.06 -19.92 0.13
C VAL A 323 -1.75 -19.80 1.61
N THR A 324 -0.52 -19.42 1.94
CA THR A 324 -0.09 -19.20 3.33
C THR A 324 0.12 -17.70 3.56
N GLU A 325 -0.67 -17.12 4.45
CA GLU A 325 -0.52 -15.72 4.89
C GLU A 325 0.32 -15.68 6.16
N SER A 326 1.56 -15.19 6.06
CA SER A 326 2.48 -15.17 7.20
C SER A 326 2.73 -13.79 7.80
N ILE A 327 2.08 -12.76 7.25
CA ILE A 327 2.27 -11.37 7.71
C ILE A 327 1.12 -10.91 8.61
N PHE A 328 -0.14 -11.21 8.22
CA PHE A 328 -1.33 -10.76 8.95
C PHE A 328 -2.30 -11.91 9.23
N GLU A 329 -2.72 -12.03 10.48
CA GLU A 329 -3.55 -13.13 10.97
C GLU A 329 -5.01 -13.11 10.47
N ASN A 330 -5.53 -11.96 10.05
CA ASN A 330 -6.94 -11.78 9.66
C ASN A 330 -7.12 -11.43 8.17
N ARG A 331 -6.18 -11.82 7.30
CA ARG A 331 -6.20 -11.37 5.90
C ARG A 331 -7.02 -12.24 4.95
N PHE A 332 -7.83 -13.15 5.46
CA PHE A 332 -8.73 -13.99 4.67
C PHE A 332 -10.21 -13.63 4.80
N LYS A 333 -10.56 -12.49 5.38
CA LYS A 333 -11.97 -12.07 5.59
C LYS A 333 -12.79 -11.98 4.30
N TYR A 334 -12.16 -11.70 3.17
CA TYR A 334 -12.83 -11.65 1.86
C TYR A 334 -13.27 -13.02 1.34
N VAL A 335 -12.79 -14.11 1.92
CA VAL A 335 -13.15 -15.47 1.48
C VAL A 335 -14.64 -15.74 1.63
N ASP A 336 -15.28 -15.23 2.68
CA ASP A 336 -16.73 -15.35 2.87
C ASP A 336 -17.49 -14.65 1.73
N GLU A 337 -17.00 -13.50 1.28
CA GLU A 337 -17.60 -12.77 0.16
C GLU A 337 -17.37 -13.50 -1.18
N LEU A 338 -16.20 -14.07 -1.42
CA LEU A 338 -15.93 -14.90 -2.59
C LEU A 338 -16.79 -16.18 -2.60
N SER A 339 -17.06 -16.76 -1.45
CA SER A 339 -17.93 -17.93 -1.32
C SER A 339 -19.36 -17.63 -1.79
N ARG A 340 -19.85 -16.39 -1.60
CA ARG A 340 -21.13 -15.91 -2.15
C ARG A 340 -21.13 -15.87 -3.69
N MET A 341 -19.96 -15.76 -4.30
CA MET A 341 -19.76 -15.80 -5.76
C MET A 341 -19.49 -17.21 -6.29
N GLY A 342 -19.52 -18.22 -5.43
CA GLY A 342 -19.32 -19.62 -5.79
C GLY A 342 -17.88 -20.12 -5.67
N ALA A 343 -16.96 -19.38 -5.06
CA ALA A 343 -15.61 -19.85 -4.79
C ALA A 343 -15.60 -21.01 -3.79
N ASN A 344 -14.65 -21.94 -3.95
CA ASN A 344 -14.43 -23.05 -3.03
C ASN A 344 -13.09 -22.87 -2.31
N ILE A 345 -13.14 -22.21 -1.16
CA ILE A 345 -11.95 -21.87 -0.38
C ILE A 345 -12.20 -22.25 1.09
N LYS A 346 -11.27 -23.04 1.65
CA LYS A 346 -11.29 -23.40 3.06
C LYS A 346 -10.12 -22.73 3.78
N VAL A 347 -10.40 -21.98 4.83
CA VAL A 347 -9.39 -21.29 5.64
C VAL A 347 -9.20 -22.01 6.96
N GLU A 348 -7.96 -22.34 7.29
CA GLU A 348 -7.54 -22.92 8.57
C GLU A 348 -6.34 -22.11 9.11
N GLY A 349 -6.59 -21.26 10.10
CA GLY A 349 -5.57 -20.38 10.66
C GLY A 349 -4.99 -19.42 9.60
N SER A 350 -3.71 -19.56 9.32
CA SER A 350 -2.99 -18.74 8.32
C SER A 350 -2.91 -19.36 6.93
N VAL A 351 -3.65 -20.46 6.68
CA VAL A 351 -3.60 -21.20 5.42
C VAL A 351 -4.98 -21.24 4.78
N ALA A 352 -5.06 -20.94 3.49
CA ALA A 352 -6.24 -21.16 2.67
C ALA A 352 -5.97 -22.26 1.64
N ILE A 353 -6.88 -23.23 1.58
CA ILE A 353 -6.92 -24.25 0.54
C ILE A 353 -7.94 -23.77 -0.49
N VAL A 354 -7.48 -23.55 -1.72
CA VAL A 354 -8.25 -22.95 -2.81
C VAL A 354 -8.45 -23.99 -3.90
N ASP A 355 -9.68 -24.48 -4.04
CA ASP A 355 -10.06 -25.35 -5.15
C ASP A 355 -10.65 -24.52 -6.29
N GLY A 356 -10.07 -24.65 -7.48
CA GLY A 356 -10.52 -23.90 -8.64
C GLY A 356 -11.92 -24.29 -9.08
N VAL A 357 -12.77 -23.29 -9.38
CA VAL A 357 -14.18 -23.49 -9.76
C VAL A 357 -14.50 -23.18 -11.21
N GLY A 358 -13.51 -22.72 -11.99
CA GLY A 358 -13.69 -22.42 -13.41
C GLY A 358 -14.43 -21.10 -13.70
N SER A 359 -15.49 -20.76 -12.99
CA SER A 359 -16.22 -19.48 -13.08
C SER A 359 -16.85 -19.08 -11.76
N PHE A 360 -17.05 -17.77 -11.59
CA PHE A 360 -17.86 -17.20 -10.54
C PHE A 360 -19.25 -16.80 -11.05
N THR A 361 -20.20 -16.63 -10.14
CA THR A 361 -21.50 -16.01 -10.42
C THR A 361 -21.57 -14.65 -9.73
N GLY A 362 -22.19 -13.68 -10.40
CA GLY A 362 -22.37 -12.34 -9.85
C GLY A 362 -23.17 -12.35 -8.55
N ALA A 363 -22.75 -11.53 -7.60
CA ALA A 363 -23.38 -11.40 -6.29
C ALA A 363 -23.21 -9.98 -5.73
N GLN A 364 -23.97 -9.66 -4.69
CA GLN A 364 -23.68 -8.50 -3.86
C GLN A 364 -22.66 -8.89 -2.79
N VAL A 365 -21.54 -8.18 -2.76
CA VAL A 365 -20.41 -8.42 -1.83
C VAL A 365 -19.96 -7.11 -1.19
N VAL A 366 -19.27 -7.22 -0.08
CA VAL A 366 -18.81 -6.07 0.72
C VAL A 366 -17.29 -6.08 0.79
N ALA A 367 -16.66 -4.96 0.46
CA ALA A 367 -15.22 -4.80 0.62
C ALA A 367 -14.84 -4.76 2.11
N PRO A 368 -14.07 -5.73 2.63
CA PRO A 368 -13.68 -5.72 4.04
C PRO A 368 -12.45 -4.84 4.32
N ASP A 369 -11.66 -4.56 3.29
CA ASP A 369 -10.46 -3.72 3.33
C ASP A 369 -10.06 -3.28 1.92
N LEU A 370 -9.01 -2.46 1.83
CA LEU A 370 -8.49 -1.88 0.59
C LEU A 370 -8.15 -2.93 -0.49
N ARG A 371 -7.33 -3.92 -0.15
CA ARG A 371 -6.81 -4.89 -1.14
C ARG A 371 -7.82 -5.97 -1.47
N ALA A 372 -8.53 -6.43 -0.47
CA ALA A 372 -9.65 -7.35 -0.65
C ALA A 372 -10.78 -6.71 -1.48
N GLY A 373 -11.08 -5.45 -1.26
CA GLY A 373 -12.06 -4.72 -2.08
C GLY A 373 -11.69 -4.69 -3.56
N ALA A 374 -10.45 -4.36 -3.88
CA ALA A 374 -9.96 -4.42 -5.27
C ALA A 374 -10.05 -5.85 -5.84
N ALA A 375 -9.67 -6.86 -5.07
CA ALA A 375 -9.76 -8.26 -5.49
C ALA A 375 -11.20 -8.70 -5.78
N LEU A 376 -12.18 -8.27 -4.97
CA LEU A 376 -13.60 -8.54 -5.20
C LEU A 376 -14.13 -7.85 -6.46
N VAL A 377 -13.65 -6.65 -6.77
CA VAL A 377 -13.96 -5.99 -8.06
C VAL A 377 -13.45 -6.83 -9.22
N LEU A 378 -12.21 -7.31 -9.16
CA LEU A 378 -11.66 -8.19 -10.20
C LEU A 378 -12.45 -9.50 -10.32
N ALA A 379 -12.86 -10.10 -9.21
CA ALA A 379 -13.71 -11.28 -9.19
C ALA A 379 -15.06 -11.00 -9.87
N GLY A 380 -15.67 -9.85 -9.61
CA GLY A 380 -16.91 -9.42 -10.24
C GLY A 380 -16.80 -9.23 -11.75
N LEU A 381 -15.66 -8.74 -12.23
CA LEU A 381 -15.41 -8.58 -13.67
C LEU A 381 -15.21 -9.92 -14.41
N ALA A 382 -14.82 -10.97 -13.68
CA ALA A 382 -14.71 -12.32 -14.23
C ALA A 382 -15.99 -13.17 -14.05
N ALA A 383 -16.94 -12.71 -13.24
CA ALA A 383 -18.14 -13.47 -12.90
C ALA A 383 -19.19 -13.43 -14.01
N ASP A 384 -20.03 -14.45 -14.06
CA ASP A 384 -21.22 -14.46 -14.91
C ASP A 384 -22.31 -13.60 -14.27
N GLY A 385 -22.84 -12.62 -15.03
CA GLY A 385 -23.91 -11.75 -14.57
C GLY A 385 -23.44 -10.45 -13.90
N TYR A 386 -24.23 -9.96 -12.94
CA TYR A 386 -23.99 -8.68 -12.27
C TYR A 386 -23.41 -8.87 -10.88
N THR A 387 -22.39 -8.07 -10.55
CA THR A 387 -21.84 -7.99 -9.20
C THR A 387 -21.95 -6.56 -8.70
N THR A 388 -22.28 -6.40 -7.42
CA THR A 388 -22.14 -5.13 -6.71
C THR A 388 -21.11 -5.29 -5.59
N VAL A 389 -20.25 -4.29 -5.44
CA VAL A 389 -19.27 -4.22 -4.35
C VAL A 389 -19.58 -3.00 -3.50
N ASP A 390 -19.98 -3.23 -2.28
CA ASP A 390 -20.24 -2.17 -1.29
C ASP A 390 -18.97 -1.76 -0.56
N GLU A 391 -19.02 -0.65 0.18
CA GLU A 391 -17.88 -0.10 0.96
C GLU A 391 -16.65 0.24 0.10
N ILE A 392 -16.87 0.76 -1.09
CA ILE A 392 -15.81 1.11 -2.06
C ILE A 392 -14.85 2.19 -1.56
N GLY A 393 -15.23 2.95 -0.54
CA GLY A 393 -14.33 3.89 0.15
C GLY A 393 -13.03 3.24 0.62
N TYR A 394 -13.03 1.93 0.93
CA TYR A 394 -11.80 1.20 1.21
C TYR A 394 -10.87 1.12 -0.01
N VAL A 395 -11.42 0.90 -1.21
CA VAL A 395 -10.63 0.81 -2.45
C VAL A 395 -10.00 2.16 -2.79
N GLU A 396 -10.74 3.25 -2.60
CA GLU A 396 -10.31 4.62 -2.87
C GLU A 396 -9.17 5.12 -1.96
N ARG A 397 -8.91 4.40 -0.88
CA ARG A 397 -7.76 4.68 -0.02
C ARG A 397 -6.41 4.46 -0.71
N GLY A 398 -6.35 3.64 -1.75
CA GLY A 398 -5.10 3.28 -2.38
C GLY A 398 -5.12 3.04 -3.88
N TYR A 399 -6.27 3.10 -4.53
CA TYR A 399 -6.38 2.99 -5.98
C TYR A 399 -7.00 4.28 -6.54
N GLU A 400 -6.21 4.98 -7.35
CA GLU A 400 -6.64 6.20 -8.02
C GLU A 400 -7.44 5.88 -9.28
N ASN A 401 -8.67 6.43 -9.40
CA ASN A 401 -9.54 6.25 -10.56
C ASN A 401 -9.69 4.78 -10.99
N PHE A 402 -9.89 3.89 -10.03
CA PHE A 402 -9.85 2.45 -10.27
C PHE A 402 -10.86 2.00 -11.31
N GLU A 403 -12.11 2.42 -11.18
CA GLU A 403 -13.17 2.08 -12.15
C GLU A 403 -12.92 2.69 -13.53
N GLU A 404 -12.35 3.90 -13.63
CA GLU A 404 -12.03 4.53 -14.92
C GLU A 404 -10.91 3.78 -15.64
N LYS A 405 -9.86 3.38 -14.90
CA LYS A 405 -8.77 2.56 -15.44
C LYS A 405 -9.28 1.20 -15.92
N LEU A 406 -10.16 0.57 -15.14
CA LEU A 406 -10.79 -0.70 -15.55
C LEU A 406 -11.69 -0.52 -16.80
N ARG A 407 -12.48 0.57 -16.87
CA ARG A 407 -13.28 0.88 -18.07
C ARG A 407 -12.41 1.08 -19.32
N SER A 408 -11.25 1.72 -19.17
CA SER A 408 -10.32 1.89 -20.30
C SER A 408 -9.78 0.56 -20.84
N LEU A 409 -9.82 -0.50 -20.03
CA LEU A 409 -9.47 -1.86 -20.43
C LEU A 409 -10.67 -2.69 -20.93
N GLY A 410 -11.85 -2.07 -21.04
CA GLY A 410 -13.06 -2.73 -21.52
C GLY A 410 -13.98 -3.28 -20.44
N ALA A 411 -13.74 -2.97 -19.16
CA ALA A 411 -14.66 -3.34 -18.10
C ALA A 411 -15.99 -2.59 -18.21
N VAL A 412 -17.07 -3.30 -17.93
CA VAL A 412 -18.41 -2.74 -17.79
C VAL A 412 -18.67 -2.54 -16.31
N ILE A 413 -18.28 -1.38 -15.80
CA ILE A 413 -18.31 -1.02 -14.37
C ILE A 413 -18.69 0.44 -14.19
N GLU A 414 -19.52 0.73 -13.20
CA GLU A 414 -19.87 2.08 -12.79
C GLU A 414 -19.95 2.21 -11.27
N ARG A 415 -19.74 3.45 -10.81
CA ARG A 415 -20.02 3.87 -9.45
C ARG A 415 -21.45 4.36 -9.39
N VAL A 416 -22.22 3.86 -8.44
CA VAL A 416 -23.62 4.22 -8.20
C VAL A 416 -23.86 4.46 -6.72
N ASP A 417 -24.80 5.34 -6.39
CA ASP A 417 -25.11 5.73 -5.01
C ASP A 417 -26.49 5.24 -4.55
N SER A 418 -27.29 4.71 -5.47
CA SER A 418 -28.66 4.28 -5.23
C SER A 418 -29.06 3.05 -6.03
N GLU A 419 -30.01 2.30 -5.51
CA GLU A 419 -30.60 1.14 -6.23
C GLU A 419 -31.24 1.55 -7.57
N LYS A 420 -31.77 2.78 -7.66
CA LYS A 420 -32.32 3.32 -8.91
C LYS A 420 -31.28 3.45 -10.01
N GLU A 421 -30.06 3.89 -9.66
CA GLU A 421 -28.94 3.95 -10.60
C GLU A 421 -28.45 2.56 -10.98
N ALA A 422 -28.37 1.65 -10.01
CA ALA A 422 -28.04 0.26 -10.26
C ALA A 422 -29.01 -0.42 -11.21
N GLN A 423 -30.33 -0.15 -11.09
CA GLN A 423 -31.33 -0.65 -12.01
C GLN A 423 -31.16 -0.04 -13.43
N LYS A 424 -30.89 1.27 -13.53
CA LYS A 424 -30.61 1.91 -14.83
C LYS A 424 -29.38 1.30 -15.49
N PHE A 425 -28.32 1.02 -14.74
CA PHE A 425 -27.16 0.34 -15.26
C PHE A 425 -27.50 -1.02 -15.83
N ARG A 426 -28.22 -1.89 -15.07
CA ARG A 426 -28.65 -3.21 -15.53
C ARG A 426 -29.48 -3.15 -16.80
N LEU A 427 -30.41 -2.18 -16.93
CA LEU A 427 -31.23 -1.98 -18.13
C LEU A 427 -30.43 -1.53 -19.35
N ARG A 428 -29.35 -0.78 -19.15
CA ARG A 428 -28.50 -0.28 -20.25
C ARG A 428 -27.54 -1.33 -20.79
N VAL A 429 -27.02 -2.20 -19.95
CA VAL A 429 -25.97 -3.17 -20.32
C VAL A 429 -26.47 -4.62 -20.40
N GLY A 430 -27.72 -4.88 -20.02
CA GLY A 430 -28.44 -6.16 -20.17
C GLY A 430 -28.92 -6.34 -21.55
#